data_cbca4e3153ad5d38135cf488322914d9
#
_entry.id   cbca4e3153ad5d38135cf488322914d9
#
_cell.length_a   1.000
_cell.length_b   1.000
_cell.length_c   1.000
_cell.angle_alpha   90.00
_cell.angle_beta   90.00
_cell.angle_gamma   90.00
#
_symmetry.space_group_name_H-M   'P 1'
#
loop_
_entity.id
_entity.type
_entity.pdbx_description
1 polymer ?
#
loop_
_entity_poly.entity_id
_entity_poly.type
_entity_poly.pdbx_seq_one_letter_code
_entity_poly.pdbx_strand_id
1 'polypeptide(L)'
;MSTLLTLQPPTPNDRQPPFTGLLSQRCPDAAAVPHRRLGAIFGPPVLAASALGSGSGSDDSVVVSLDVAPDTLASGVPAVARFDIDCSLEQLDDAIELTQPGESNPHPLSAPLAVFVAPDDDAEAGWAAEVATRIADAGAHPGLREGAGPDEVADFLAVLAHSDAGFVARATSGAEAMAILAATVAALRGDDVRAAFVAPDPTRVAGLSQDAAEALRTVLLSIEVDDAEEAERHLAAHGITATAAP
;
A
#
# COMPACT_ATOMS: atom_id res chain seq x y z
N MET A 1 26.84 -17.81 -30.26
CA MET A 1 25.52 -18.46 -30.19
C MET A 1 24.65 -17.61 -29.29
N SER A 2 23.72 -16.80 -29.83
CA SER A 2 22.82 -15.95 -29.06
C SER A 2 21.58 -16.75 -28.73
N THR A 3 21.41 -17.05 -27.46
CA THR A 3 20.17 -17.67 -26.94
C THR A 3 19.10 -16.58 -26.87
N LEU A 4 18.17 -16.59 -27.82
CA LEU A 4 16.95 -15.77 -27.73
C LEU A 4 16.11 -16.33 -26.59
N LEU A 5 16.04 -15.61 -25.46
CA LEU A 5 15.06 -15.83 -24.44
C LEU A 5 13.69 -15.44 -25.02
N THR A 6 12.93 -16.45 -25.45
CA THR A 6 11.53 -16.26 -25.82
C THR A 6 10.75 -16.11 -24.51
N LEU A 7 10.44 -14.87 -24.12
CA LEU A 7 9.48 -14.58 -23.05
C LEU A 7 8.10 -15.05 -23.55
N GLN A 8 7.72 -16.24 -23.13
CA GLN A 8 6.38 -16.74 -23.35
C GLN A 8 5.44 -15.92 -22.46
N PRO A 9 4.38 -15.30 -22.99
CA PRO A 9 3.41 -14.61 -22.13
C PRO A 9 2.85 -15.62 -21.13
N PRO A 10 2.63 -15.22 -19.86
CA PRO A 10 2.08 -16.10 -18.84
C PRO A 10 0.74 -16.67 -19.32
N THR A 11 0.56 -17.97 -19.14
CA THR A 11 -0.71 -18.62 -19.48
C THR A 11 -1.80 -18.11 -18.51
N PRO A 12 -3.08 -18.08 -18.91
CA PRO A 12 -4.17 -17.62 -18.03
C PRO A 12 -4.24 -18.32 -16.67
N ASN A 13 -3.70 -19.53 -16.55
CA ASN A 13 -3.65 -20.31 -15.31
C ASN A 13 -2.50 -19.90 -14.37
N ASP A 14 -1.51 -19.12 -14.83
CA ASP A 14 -0.36 -18.69 -14.02
C ASP A 14 -0.57 -17.30 -13.42
N ARG A 15 -1.68 -16.64 -13.74
CA ARG A 15 -2.00 -15.31 -13.20
C ARG A 15 -2.64 -15.45 -11.81
N GLN A 16 -2.07 -14.75 -10.84
CA GLN A 16 -2.68 -14.66 -9.51
C GLN A 16 -4.01 -13.90 -9.59
N PRO A 17 -5.00 -14.25 -8.73
CA PRO A 17 -6.20 -13.43 -8.60
C PRO A 17 -5.84 -11.97 -8.30
N PRO A 18 -6.50 -11.01 -8.94
CA PRO A 18 -6.04 -9.61 -8.96
C PRO A 18 -5.97 -8.93 -7.59
N PHE A 19 -6.80 -9.37 -6.64
CA PHE A 19 -6.81 -8.81 -5.28
C PHE A 19 -5.99 -9.62 -4.26
N THR A 20 -5.13 -10.53 -4.72
CA THR A 20 -4.19 -11.25 -3.84
C THR A 20 -3.25 -10.25 -3.15
N GLY A 21 -3.14 -10.36 -1.82
CA GLY A 21 -2.28 -9.50 -1.02
C GLY A 21 -2.72 -8.03 -0.97
N LEU A 22 -4.00 -7.73 -1.23
CA LEU A 22 -4.51 -6.35 -1.19
C LEU A 22 -4.55 -5.78 0.22
N LEU A 23 -4.98 -6.57 1.21
CA LEU A 23 -5.15 -6.13 2.59
C LEU A 23 -3.93 -6.49 3.45
N SER A 24 -3.40 -5.56 4.21
CA SER A 24 -2.37 -5.77 5.21
C SER A 24 -2.92 -5.39 6.59
N GLN A 25 -2.89 -6.34 7.54
CA GLN A 25 -3.37 -6.07 8.89
C GLN A 25 -2.30 -5.34 9.71
N ARG A 26 -2.66 -4.22 10.32
CA ARG A 26 -1.83 -3.55 11.32
C ARG A 26 -1.97 -4.30 12.65
N CYS A 27 -0.86 -4.78 13.17
CA CYS A 27 -0.80 -5.56 14.41
C CYS A 27 -0.03 -4.77 15.46
N PRO A 28 -0.53 -4.67 16.71
CA PRO A 28 0.15 -3.94 17.77
C PRO A 28 1.48 -4.59 18.19
N ASP A 29 1.59 -5.90 18.04
CA ASP A 29 2.79 -6.68 18.30
C ASP A 29 2.81 -7.99 17.50
N ALA A 30 3.95 -8.70 17.56
CA ALA A 30 4.12 -9.96 16.84
C ALA A 30 3.19 -11.09 17.33
N ALA A 31 2.69 -11.03 18.56
CA ALA A 31 1.75 -12.02 19.10
C ALA A 31 0.33 -11.83 18.56
N ALA A 32 0.01 -10.63 18.12
CA ALA A 32 -1.27 -10.29 17.49
C ALA A 32 -1.33 -10.72 16.01
N VAL A 33 -0.21 -11.13 15.41
CA VAL A 33 -0.20 -11.65 14.04
C VAL A 33 -1.00 -12.95 14.01
N PRO A 34 -2.04 -13.04 13.15
CA PRO A 34 -2.85 -14.24 13.07
C PRO A 34 -2.01 -15.46 12.69
N HIS A 35 -1.98 -16.48 13.53
CA HIS A 35 -1.29 -17.75 13.24
C HIS A 35 -1.98 -18.57 12.15
N ARG A 36 -3.22 -18.25 11.83
CA ARG A 36 -3.98 -18.84 10.75
C ARG A 36 -3.63 -18.11 9.46
N ARG A 37 -3.27 -18.85 8.41
CA ARG A 37 -3.20 -18.30 7.06
C ARG A 37 -4.55 -17.68 6.76
N LEU A 38 -4.57 -16.35 6.70
CA LEU A 38 -5.70 -15.57 6.21
C LEU A 38 -5.88 -15.89 4.72
N GLY A 39 -7.05 -15.56 4.15
CA GLY A 39 -7.33 -15.80 2.73
C GLY A 39 -6.32 -15.14 1.80
N ALA A 40 -6.36 -15.47 0.53
CA ALA A 40 -5.38 -14.96 -0.45
C ALA A 40 -5.41 -13.43 -0.63
N ILE A 41 -6.48 -12.75 -0.17
CA ILE A 41 -6.57 -11.29 -0.18
C ILE A 41 -5.59 -10.61 0.80
N PHE A 42 -5.10 -11.35 1.81
CA PHE A 42 -4.18 -10.80 2.80
C PHE A 42 -2.74 -10.84 2.31
N GLY A 43 -2.08 -9.71 2.46
CA GLY A 43 -0.65 -9.52 2.31
C GLY A 43 0.10 -9.68 3.62
N PRO A 44 1.39 -9.28 3.64
CA PRO A 44 2.20 -9.26 4.85
C PRO A 44 1.57 -8.40 5.94
N PRO A 45 1.60 -8.84 7.23
CA PRO A 45 1.16 -8.01 8.35
C PRO A 45 2.08 -6.81 8.55
N VAL A 46 1.52 -5.71 9.08
CA VAL A 46 2.26 -4.51 9.46
C VAL A 46 2.58 -4.56 10.94
N LEU A 47 3.85 -4.45 11.31
CA LEU A 47 4.34 -4.46 12.68
C LEU A 47 5.18 -3.22 12.95
N ALA A 48 5.04 -2.65 14.13
CA ALA A 48 5.93 -1.58 14.59
C ALA A 48 7.37 -2.12 14.74
N ALA A 49 8.35 -1.33 14.33
CA ALA A 49 9.77 -1.68 14.45
C ALA A 49 10.16 -1.96 15.91
N SER A 50 9.63 -1.18 16.87
CA SER A 50 9.82 -1.38 18.31
C SER A 50 9.22 -2.69 18.84
N ALA A 51 8.22 -3.27 18.17
CA ALA A 51 7.59 -4.53 18.54
C ALA A 51 8.29 -5.77 17.96
N LEU A 52 9.27 -5.58 17.08
CA LEU A 52 10.07 -6.67 16.51
C LEU A 52 11.12 -7.14 17.53
N GLY A 53 10.78 -8.14 18.33
CA GLY A 53 11.73 -8.80 19.24
C GLY A 53 12.73 -9.71 18.50
N SER A 54 13.91 -9.94 19.09
CA SER A 54 14.88 -10.93 18.63
C SER A 54 14.29 -12.34 18.82
N GLY A 55 13.50 -12.82 17.88
CA GLY A 55 12.90 -14.16 17.97
C GLY A 55 11.61 -14.40 17.20
N SER A 56 11.08 -13.43 16.51
CA SER A 56 9.93 -13.63 15.61
C SER A 56 10.37 -14.33 14.31
N GLY A 57 10.82 -15.56 14.44
CA GLY A 57 11.19 -16.43 13.32
C GLY A 57 9.95 -16.98 12.61
N SER A 58 9.13 -16.14 12.03
CA SER A 58 8.21 -16.58 10.98
C SER A 58 8.95 -16.53 9.65
N ASP A 59 8.83 -17.59 8.85
CA ASP A 59 9.34 -17.59 7.46
C ASP A 59 8.58 -16.61 6.56
N ASP A 60 7.52 -15.99 7.05
CA ASP A 60 6.68 -15.05 6.31
C ASP A 60 7.26 -13.63 6.37
N SER A 61 7.19 -12.92 5.25
CA SER A 61 7.59 -11.51 5.19
C SER A 61 6.64 -10.61 5.96
N VAL A 62 7.17 -9.49 6.48
CA VAL A 62 6.40 -8.47 7.22
C VAL A 62 6.59 -7.10 6.59
N VAL A 63 5.63 -6.21 6.81
CA VAL A 63 5.80 -4.76 6.65
C VAL A 63 6.22 -4.18 7.98
N VAL A 64 7.22 -3.31 7.99
CA VAL A 64 7.78 -2.71 9.22
C VAL A 64 7.44 -1.24 9.27
N SER A 65 6.59 -0.84 10.21
CA SER A 65 6.34 0.57 10.51
C SER A 65 7.45 1.13 11.38
N LEU A 66 8.18 2.12 10.88
CA LEU A 66 9.33 2.72 11.53
C LEU A 66 8.87 3.73 12.61
N ASP A 67 8.73 3.27 13.83
CA ASP A 67 8.48 4.07 15.04
C ASP A 67 9.77 4.33 15.87
N VAL A 68 10.89 3.77 15.41
CA VAL A 68 12.24 3.96 15.94
C VAL A 68 13.23 4.10 14.81
N ALA A 69 14.43 4.64 15.10
CA ALA A 69 15.47 4.81 14.08
C ALA A 69 15.87 3.47 13.45
N PRO A 70 16.03 3.38 12.11
CA PRO A 70 16.30 2.12 11.41
C PRO A 70 17.58 1.39 11.88
N ASP A 71 18.58 2.11 12.36
CA ASP A 71 19.82 1.56 12.88
C ASP A 71 19.64 0.79 14.20
N THR A 72 18.52 0.99 14.88
CA THR A 72 18.16 0.27 16.10
C THR A 72 17.46 -1.07 15.86
N LEU A 73 17.13 -1.38 14.61
CA LEU A 73 16.49 -2.65 14.27
C LEU A 73 17.36 -3.83 14.66
N ALA A 74 16.78 -4.75 15.43
CA ALA A 74 17.50 -5.93 15.92
C ALA A 74 17.99 -6.80 14.75
N SER A 75 19.19 -7.36 14.87
CA SER A 75 19.67 -8.39 13.95
C SER A 75 18.77 -9.62 14.04
N GLY A 76 18.23 -10.10 12.90
CA GLY A 76 17.33 -11.26 12.85
C GLY A 76 15.85 -10.93 12.66
N VAL A 77 15.56 -9.72 12.19
CA VAL A 77 14.21 -9.32 11.71
C VAL A 77 13.77 -10.30 10.59
N PRO A 78 12.49 -10.70 10.53
CA PRO A 78 11.92 -11.44 9.40
C PRO A 78 12.22 -10.76 8.06
N ALA A 79 12.02 -11.45 6.95
CA ALA A 79 12.13 -10.83 5.63
C ALA A 79 11.18 -9.61 5.56
N VAL A 80 11.75 -8.42 5.34
CA VAL A 80 10.98 -7.18 5.24
C VAL A 80 10.48 -7.01 3.81
N ALA A 81 9.16 -6.98 3.65
CA ALA A 81 8.53 -6.74 2.35
C ALA A 81 8.55 -5.25 1.99
N ARG A 82 8.37 -4.37 2.98
CA ARG A 82 8.33 -2.92 2.85
C ARG A 82 8.55 -2.29 4.22
N PHE A 83 9.09 -1.09 4.22
CA PHE A 83 9.09 -0.19 5.38
C PHE A 83 8.00 0.86 5.20
N ASP A 84 7.36 1.27 6.30
CA ASP A 84 6.42 2.37 6.35
C ASP A 84 6.91 3.39 7.36
N ILE A 85 6.75 4.69 7.06
CA ILE A 85 7.07 5.77 7.98
C ILE A 85 5.95 6.82 8.00
N ASP A 86 5.61 7.28 9.19
CA ASP A 86 4.75 8.44 9.41
C ASP A 86 5.63 9.65 9.69
N CYS A 87 5.39 10.76 8.99
CA CYS A 87 6.14 12.00 9.18
C CYS A 87 5.25 13.23 8.98
N SER A 88 5.73 14.39 9.48
CA SER A 88 5.19 15.69 9.13
C SER A 88 5.76 16.18 7.79
N LEU A 89 5.19 17.26 7.24
CA LEU A 89 5.76 17.93 6.05
C LEU A 89 7.21 18.38 6.27
N GLU A 90 7.55 18.82 7.46
CA GLU A 90 8.92 19.25 7.81
C GLU A 90 9.92 18.09 7.80
N GLN A 91 9.48 16.88 8.13
CA GLN A 91 10.30 15.67 8.20
C GLN A 91 10.36 14.89 6.87
N LEU A 92 9.66 15.36 5.85
CA LEU A 92 9.55 14.61 4.59
C LEU A 92 10.91 14.37 3.92
N ASP A 93 11.80 15.36 3.92
CA ASP A 93 13.11 15.22 3.29
C ASP A 93 13.97 14.20 4.03
N ASP A 94 13.95 14.21 5.36
CA ASP A 94 14.66 13.21 6.18
C ASP A 94 14.11 11.80 5.93
N ALA A 95 12.78 11.66 5.79
CA ALA A 95 12.16 10.37 5.48
C ALA A 95 12.56 9.84 4.10
N ILE A 96 12.62 10.71 3.09
CA ILE A 96 13.06 10.36 1.73
C ILE A 96 14.53 9.96 1.71
N GLU A 97 15.41 10.62 2.49
CA GLU A 97 16.82 10.27 2.58
C GLU A 97 17.07 8.84 3.04
N LEU A 98 16.14 8.21 3.76
CA LEU A 98 16.25 6.80 4.17
C LEU A 98 16.34 5.82 2.98
N THR A 99 15.84 6.21 1.81
CA THR A 99 15.86 5.36 0.60
C THR A 99 17.16 5.48 -0.19
N GLN A 100 17.93 6.54 0.05
CA GLN A 100 19.07 6.87 -0.79
C GLN A 100 20.40 6.65 -0.04
N PRO A 101 21.42 6.04 -0.67
CA PRO A 101 22.74 5.98 -0.09
C PRO A 101 23.37 7.39 -0.10
N GLY A 102 23.87 7.85 1.05
CA GLY A 102 24.51 9.16 1.20
C GLY A 102 25.48 9.20 2.36
N GLU A 103 26.15 10.33 2.55
CA GLU A 103 27.05 10.52 3.71
C GLU A 103 26.28 10.41 5.04
N SER A 104 25.03 10.91 5.07
CA SER A 104 24.14 10.84 6.23
C SER A 104 23.49 9.46 6.39
N ASN A 105 23.36 8.68 5.31
CA ASN A 105 22.75 7.36 5.31
C ASN A 105 23.62 6.34 4.57
N PRO A 106 24.69 5.80 5.22
CA PRO A 106 25.57 4.82 4.59
C PRO A 106 24.91 3.45 4.39
N HIS A 107 23.78 3.20 5.05
CA HIS A 107 23.03 1.95 5.00
C HIS A 107 21.55 2.22 4.66
N PRO A 108 21.22 2.46 3.38
CA PRO A 108 19.82 2.66 2.98
C PRO A 108 18.96 1.45 3.30
N LEU A 109 17.67 1.67 3.42
CA LEU A 109 16.71 0.59 3.66
C LEU A 109 16.82 -0.48 2.58
N SER A 110 16.78 -1.75 3.00
CA SER A 110 16.93 -2.92 2.12
C SER A 110 15.66 -3.30 1.37
N ALA A 111 14.53 -2.67 1.70
CA ALA A 111 13.23 -2.88 1.09
C ALA A 111 12.59 -1.53 0.73
N PRO A 112 11.58 -1.49 -0.14
CA PRO A 112 10.87 -0.26 -0.50
C PRO A 112 10.33 0.47 0.74
N LEU A 113 10.21 1.80 0.65
CA LEU A 113 9.66 2.65 1.70
C LEU A 113 8.33 3.25 1.25
N ALA A 114 7.30 3.17 2.10
CA ALA A 114 6.09 3.97 1.97
C ALA A 114 6.10 5.10 2.99
N VAL A 115 5.77 6.32 2.55
CA VAL A 115 5.82 7.53 3.37
C VAL A 115 4.42 8.11 3.52
N PHE A 116 3.93 8.14 4.75
CA PHE A 116 2.63 8.72 5.11
C PHE A 116 2.86 10.08 5.75
N VAL A 117 2.37 11.13 5.08
CA VAL A 117 2.59 12.50 5.55
C VAL A 117 1.32 13.05 6.18
N ALA A 118 1.45 13.57 7.40
CA ALA A 118 0.39 14.32 8.04
C ALA A 118 0.43 15.78 7.53
N PRO A 119 -0.73 16.36 7.11
CA PRO A 119 -0.77 17.76 6.77
C PRO A 119 -0.59 18.63 8.02
N ASP A 120 -0.07 19.82 7.83
CA ASP A 120 -0.10 20.86 8.82
C ASP A 120 -1.51 21.47 8.91
N ASP A 121 -1.82 22.16 10.02
CA ASP A 121 -3.15 22.76 10.26
C ASP A 121 -3.54 23.80 9.19
N ASP A 122 -2.56 24.39 8.50
CA ASP A 122 -2.69 25.39 7.47
C ASP A 122 -2.30 24.89 6.07
N ALA A 123 -2.30 23.56 5.87
CA ALA A 123 -1.96 22.96 4.58
C ALA A 123 -2.85 23.51 3.45
N GLU A 124 -2.22 24.02 2.40
CA GLU A 124 -2.92 24.59 1.25
C GLU A 124 -3.58 23.51 0.38
N ALA A 125 -4.60 23.90 -0.39
CA ALA A 125 -5.21 22.99 -1.38
C ALA A 125 -4.14 22.48 -2.37
N GLY A 126 -4.17 21.18 -2.68
CA GLY A 126 -3.20 20.55 -3.56
C GLY A 126 -1.92 20.05 -2.87
N TRP A 127 -1.76 20.26 -1.56
CA TRP A 127 -0.60 19.77 -0.81
C TRP A 127 -0.36 18.26 -1.00
N ALA A 128 -1.44 17.47 -1.04
CA ALA A 128 -1.36 16.02 -1.20
C ALA A 128 -0.76 15.61 -2.57
N ALA A 129 -1.06 16.36 -3.62
CA ALA A 129 -0.48 16.15 -4.94
C ALA A 129 1.02 16.48 -4.96
N GLU A 130 1.42 17.59 -4.34
CA GLU A 130 2.83 18.00 -4.26
C GLU A 130 3.66 16.97 -3.50
N VAL A 131 3.18 16.55 -2.32
CA VAL A 131 3.83 15.55 -1.48
C VAL A 131 3.93 14.21 -2.18
N ALA A 132 2.84 13.73 -2.79
CA ALA A 132 2.85 12.48 -3.54
C ALA A 132 3.87 12.53 -4.69
N THR A 133 3.98 13.64 -5.40
CA THR A 133 4.98 13.85 -6.45
C THR A 133 6.41 13.74 -5.90
N ARG A 134 6.70 14.46 -4.82
CA ARG A 134 8.05 14.46 -4.19
C ARG A 134 8.47 13.06 -3.74
N ILE A 135 7.56 12.32 -3.11
CA ILE A 135 7.84 10.96 -2.63
C ILE A 135 8.07 10.02 -3.83
N ALA A 136 7.22 10.09 -4.86
CA ALA A 136 7.34 9.28 -6.06
C ALA A 136 8.64 9.55 -6.83
N ASP A 137 9.02 10.83 -7.01
CA ASP A 137 10.25 11.24 -7.69
C ASP A 137 11.51 10.75 -6.95
N ALA A 138 11.41 10.59 -5.64
CA ALA A 138 12.48 10.04 -4.81
C ALA A 138 12.59 8.51 -4.87
N GLY A 139 11.65 7.83 -5.55
CA GLY A 139 11.61 6.36 -5.67
C GLY A 139 10.99 5.66 -4.46
N ALA A 140 10.29 6.38 -3.59
CA ALA A 140 9.50 5.85 -2.50
C ALA A 140 8.01 5.71 -2.92
N HIS A 141 7.22 5.02 -2.12
CA HIS A 141 5.78 4.89 -2.33
C HIS A 141 5.02 5.95 -1.54
N PRO A 142 4.23 6.83 -2.18
CA PRO A 142 3.34 7.71 -1.45
C PRO A 142 2.33 6.92 -0.60
N GLY A 143 2.09 7.37 0.63
CA GLY A 143 1.11 6.80 1.55
C GLY A 143 -0.15 7.67 1.62
N LEU A 144 -1.31 7.11 1.33
CA LEU A 144 -2.61 7.74 1.60
C LEU A 144 -3.03 7.38 3.02
N ARG A 145 -3.08 8.37 3.90
CA ARG A 145 -3.44 8.16 5.30
C ARG A 145 -4.93 7.86 5.47
N GLU A 146 -5.29 7.23 6.57
CA GLU A 146 -6.67 7.04 6.98
C GLU A 146 -7.38 8.37 7.25
N GLY A 147 -8.67 8.43 6.97
CA GLY A 147 -9.49 9.62 7.21
C GLY A 147 -9.21 10.79 6.25
N ALA A 148 -8.46 10.56 5.17
CA ALA A 148 -8.27 11.55 4.12
C ALA A 148 -9.60 11.99 3.52
N GLY A 149 -9.77 13.30 3.32
CA GLY A 149 -10.97 13.86 2.72
C GLY A 149 -11.05 13.64 1.20
N PRO A 150 -12.25 13.78 0.59
CA PRO A 150 -12.42 13.50 -0.85
C PRO A 150 -11.57 14.42 -1.75
N ASP A 151 -11.28 15.64 -1.33
CA ASP A 151 -10.40 16.55 -2.09
C ASP A 151 -8.95 16.10 -2.01
N GLU A 152 -8.48 15.72 -0.82
CA GLU A 152 -7.14 15.17 -0.60
C GLU A 152 -6.92 13.89 -1.41
N VAL A 153 -7.89 12.95 -1.38
CA VAL A 153 -7.82 11.72 -2.18
C VAL A 153 -7.77 12.01 -3.67
N ALA A 154 -8.55 12.99 -4.14
CA ALA A 154 -8.57 13.34 -5.56
C ALA A 154 -7.25 13.98 -6.01
N ASP A 155 -6.69 14.88 -5.23
CA ASP A 155 -5.42 15.55 -5.53
C ASP A 155 -4.26 14.53 -5.49
N PHE A 156 -4.25 13.63 -4.51
CA PHE A 156 -3.28 12.54 -4.39
C PHE A 156 -3.33 11.60 -5.61
N LEU A 157 -4.51 11.12 -5.99
CA LEU A 157 -4.68 10.19 -7.09
C LEU A 157 -4.48 10.82 -8.47
N ALA A 158 -4.67 12.14 -8.61
CA ALA A 158 -4.43 12.85 -9.86
C ALA A 158 -2.97 12.73 -10.32
N VAL A 159 -2.03 12.67 -9.38
CA VAL A 159 -0.60 12.45 -9.67
C VAL A 159 -0.33 10.99 -9.98
N LEU A 160 -0.81 10.09 -9.13
CA LEU A 160 -0.43 8.68 -9.17
C LEU A 160 -1.04 7.91 -10.33
N ALA A 161 -2.21 8.33 -10.83
CA ALA A 161 -2.80 7.74 -12.03
C ALA A 161 -1.95 7.94 -13.30
N HIS A 162 -0.97 8.86 -13.26
CA HIS A 162 -0.09 9.22 -14.38
C HIS A 162 1.39 9.00 -14.07
N SER A 163 1.72 8.37 -12.95
CA SER A 163 3.09 8.04 -12.55
C SER A 163 3.31 6.53 -12.59
N ASP A 164 4.59 6.14 -12.67
CA ASP A 164 4.98 4.72 -12.53
C ASP A 164 5.07 4.28 -11.05
N ALA A 165 4.84 5.20 -10.11
CA ALA A 165 4.88 4.91 -8.68
C ALA A 165 3.55 4.32 -8.22
N GLY A 166 3.61 3.19 -7.52
CA GLY A 166 2.48 2.68 -6.76
C GLY A 166 2.38 3.33 -5.39
N PHE A 167 1.20 3.29 -4.79
CA PHE A 167 0.96 3.84 -3.45
C PHE A 167 0.40 2.78 -2.49
N VAL A 168 0.49 3.11 -1.20
CA VAL A 168 -0.11 2.36 -0.10
C VAL A 168 -1.18 3.22 0.53
N ALA A 169 -2.31 2.62 0.88
CA ALA A 169 -3.37 3.33 1.58
C ALA A 169 -3.60 2.75 2.98
N ARG A 170 -4.13 3.56 3.90
CA ARG A 170 -4.68 3.14 5.18
C ARG A 170 -6.18 3.34 5.19
N ALA A 171 -6.90 2.42 5.83
CA ALA A 171 -8.35 2.50 5.98
C ALA A 171 -8.75 2.03 7.38
N THR A 172 -9.71 2.71 7.99
CA THR A 172 -10.27 2.36 9.30
C THR A 172 -11.34 1.28 9.22
N SER A 173 -11.84 0.99 8.00
CA SER A 173 -12.93 0.04 7.78
C SER A 173 -12.95 -0.52 6.36
N GLY A 174 -13.66 -1.62 6.16
CA GLY A 174 -13.91 -2.17 4.83
C GLY A 174 -14.68 -1.22 3.90
N ALA A 175 -15.51 -0.34 4.46
CA ALA A 175 -16.21 0.69 3.67
C ALA A 175 -15.23 1.74 3.13
N GLU A 176 -14.27 2.20 3.93
CA GLU A 176 -13.22 3.11 3.48
C GLU A 176 -12.28 2.44 2.47
N ALA A 177 -11.92 1.17 2.71
CA ALA A 177 -11.15 0.38 1.74
C ALA A 177 -11.87 0.29 0.38
N MET A 178 -13.18 0.09 0.38
CA MET A 178 -14.01 0.12 -0.83
C MET A 178 -13.99 1.51 -1.50
N ALA A 179 -14.08 2.58 -0.72
CA ALA A 179 -14.05 3.95 -1.25
C ALA A 179 -12.71 4.25 -1.93
N ILE A 180 -11.58 3.81 -1.33
CA ILE A 180 -10.24 3.95 -1.91
C ILE A 180 -10.13 3.16 -3.23
N LEU A 181 -10.62 1.92 -3.26
CA LEU A 181 -10.67 1.12 -4.49
C LEU A 181 -11.47 1.81 -5.60
N ALA A 182 -12.68 2.29 -5.28
CA ALA A 182 -13.54 2.97 -6.24
C ALA A 182 -12.92 4.28 -6.76
N ALA A 183 -12.31 5.07 -5.87
CA ALA A 183 -11.60 6.29 -6.21
C ALA A 183 -10.40 6.01 -7.14
N THR A 184 -9.62 4.96 -6.84
CA THR A 184 -8.48 4.55 -7.69
C THR A 184 -8.95 4.10 -9.07
N VAL A 185 -10.04 3.33 -9.16
CA VAL A 185 -10.65 2.97 -10.44
C VAL A 185 -11.11 4.21 -11.22
N ALA A 186 -11.73 5.17 -10.54
CA ALA A 186 -12.15 6.43 -11.16
C ALA A 186 -10.97 7.22 -11.71
N ALA A 187 -9.88 7.35 -10.93
CA ALA A 187 -8.66 8.03 -11.35
C ALA A 187 -8.05 7.40 -12.62
N LEU A 188 -7.92 6.08 -12.64
CA LEU A 188 -7.37 5.35 -13.80
C LEU A 188 -8.27 5.46 -15.05
N ARG A 189 -9.55 5.75 -14.89
CA ARG A 189 -10.49 5.91 -16.00
C ARG A 189 -10.70 7.36 -16.41
N GLY A 190 -10.18 8.31 -15.64
CA GLY A 190 -10.46 9.74 -15.81
C GLY A 190 -11.89 10.15 -15.41
N ASP A 191 -12.54 9.35 -14.54
CA ASP A 191 -13.85 9.64 -13.95
C ASP A 191 -13.69 10.59 -12.75
N ASP A 192 -14.82 11.04 -12.16
CA ASP A 192 -14.82 11.91 -10.97
C ASP A 192 -14.40 11.11 -9.71
N VAL A 193 -13.17 11.34 -9.27
CA VAL A 193 -12.55 10.67 -8.10
C VAL A 193 -13.27 11.02 -6.80
N ARG A 194 -13.65 12.30 -6.62
CA ARG A 194 -14.37 12.78 -5.42
C ARG A 194 -15.71 12.09 -5.27
N ALA A 195 -16.48 12.07 -6.37
CA ALA A 195 -17.77 11.41 -6.38
C ALA A 195 -17.64 9.90 -6.13
N ALA A 196 -16.64 9.24 -6.72
CA ALA A 196 -16.40 7.82 -6.53
C ALA A 196 -15.97 7.48 -5.10
N PHE A 197 -15.22 8.36 -4.43
CA PHE A 197 -14.81 8.16 -3.04
C PHE A 197 -15.98 8.34 -2.07
N VAL A 198 -16.80 9.39 -2.25
CA VAL A 198 -17.95 9.69 -1.36
C VAL A 198 -19.09 8.69 -1.53
N ALA A 199 -19.33 8.23 -2.76
CA ALA A 199 -20.40 7.28 -3.09
C ALA A 199 -19.84 6.15 -3.97
N PRO A 200 -19.05 5.23 -3.38
CA PRO A 200 -18.42 4.15 -4.13
C PRO A 200 -19.47 3.24 -4.79
N ASP A 201 -19.22 2.87 -6.04
CA ASP A 201 -20.01 1.86 -6.75
C ASP A 201 -19.26 0.52 -6.74
N PRO A 202 -19.60 -0.40 -5.83
CA PRO A 202 -18.91 -1.68 -5.72
C PRO A 202 -19.01 -2.53 -7.00
N THR A 203 -20.08 -2.35 -7.80
CA THR A 203 -20.26 -3.14 -9.02
C THR A 203 -19.23 -2.79 -10.09
N ARG A 204 -18.75 -1.56 -10.11
CA ARG A 204 -17.66 -1.13 -10.99
C ARG A 204 -16.33 -1.76 -10.62
N VAL A 205 -16.05 -1.91 -9.33
CA VAL A 205 -14.82 -2.56 -8.84
C VAL A 205 -14.87 -4.06 -9.06
N ALA A 206 -15.98 -4.71 -8.67
CA ALA A 206 -16.18 -6.16 -8.86
C ALA A 206 -16.24 -6.56 -10.34
N GLY A 207 -16.70 -5.67 -11.21
CA GLY A 207 -16.80 -5.90 -12.66
C GLY A 207 -15.54 -5.59 -13.46
N LEU A 208 -14.39 -5.33 -12.82
CA LEU A 208 -13.13 -5.12 -13.52
C LEU A 208 -12.71 -6.40 -14.27
N SER A 209 -12.26 -6.22 -15.51
CA SER A 209 -11.53 -7.29 -16.17
C SER A 209 -10.23 -7.61 -15.43
N GLN A 210 -9.68 -8.79 -15.63
CA GLN A 210 -8.43 -9.15 -14.98
C GLN A 210 -7.31 -8.15 -15.30
N ASP A 211 -7.16 -7.76 -16.56
CA ASP A 211 -6.13 -6.78 -16.95
C ASP A 211 -6.35 -5.41 -16.27
N ALA A 212 -7.61 -4.97 -16.13
CA ALA A 212 -7.92 -3.71 -15.44
C ALA A 212 -7.66 -3.81 -13.93
N ALA A 213 -7.93 -4.95 -13.32
CA ALA A 213 -7.65 -5.18 -11.91
C ALA A 213 -6.13 -5.35 -11.65
N GLU A 214 -5.37 -5.95 -12.57
CA GLU A 214 -3.92 -5.97 -12.53
C GLU A 214 -3.35 -4.53 -12.64
N ALA A 215 -3.87 -3.71 -13.57
CA ALA A 215 -3.49 -2.30 -13.67
C ALA A 215 -3.81 -1.51 -12.40
N LEU A 216 -4.97 -1.73 -11.79
CA LEU A 216 -5.30 -1.17 -10.47
C LEU A 216 -4.24 -1.54 -9.44
N ARG A 217 -3.81 -2.81 -9.40
CA ARG A 217 -2.82 -3.33 -8.45
C ARG A 217 -1.39 -2.83 -8.69
N THR A 218 -1.07 -2.34 -9.86
CA THR A 218 0.22 -1.64 -10.07
C THR A 218 0.25 -0.26 -9.44
N VAL A 219 -0.92 0.39 -9.31
CA VAL A 219 -1.06 1.71 -8.71
C VAL A 219 -1.37 1.62 -7.21
N LEU A 220 -2.34 0.78 -6.80
CA LEU A 220 -2.66 0.53 -5.38
C LEU A 220 -1.99 -0.77 -4.91
N LEU A 221 -0.87 -0.64 -4.22
CA LEU A 221 -0.05 -1.77 -3.79
C LEU A 221 -0.68 -2.56 -2.64
N SER A 222 -1.20 -1.88 -1.62
CA SER A 222 -1.92 -2.49 -0.51
C SER A 222 -2.78 -1.47 0.22
N ILE A 223 -3.75 -1.97 0.99
CA ILE A 223 -4.54 -1.21 1.95
C ILE A 223 -4.27 -1.79 3.33
N GLU A 224 -3.76 -0.95 4.24
CA GLU A 224 -3.54 -1.31 5.63
C GLU A 224 -4.82 -1.08 6.43
N VAL A 225 -5.18 -2.04 7.24
CA VAL A 225 -6.40 -2.02 8.06
C VAL A 225 -6.13 -2.55 9.47
N ASP A 226 -6.90 -2.09 10.45
CA ASP A 226 -6.81 -2.60 11.83
C ASP A 226 -7.56 -3.93 11.99
N ASP A 227 -8.75 -4.04 11.39
CA ASP A 227 -9.57 -5.25 11.38
C ASP A 227 -9.66 -5.82 9.96
N ALA A 228 -8.70 -6.67 9.63
CA ALA A 228 -8.61 -7.27 8.31
C ALA A 228 -9.76 -8.24 8.00
N GLU A 229 -10.32 -8.92 9.03
CA GLU A 229 -11.47 -9.82 8.85
C GLU A 229 -12.75 -9.04 8.54
N GLU A 230 -12.94 -7.88 9.17
CA GLU A 230 -14.05 -6.97 8.85
C GLU A 230 -13.92 -6.46 7.42
N ALA A 231 -12.74 -5.97 7.05
CA ALA A 231 -12.49 -5.44 5.71
C ALA A 231 -12.68 -6.50 4.62
N GLU A 232 -12.14 -7.73 4.82
CA GLU A 232 -12.38 -8.85 3.90
C GLU A 232 -13.86 -9.16 3.75
N ARG A 233 -14.58 -9.26 4.88
CA ARG A 233 -16.01 -9.56 4.88
C ARG A 233 -16.81 -8.51 4.13
N HIS A 234 -16.47 -7.22 4.33
CA HIS A 234 -17.11 -6.12 3.63
C HIS A 234 -16.85 -6.19 2.12
N LEU A 235 -15.59 -6.36 1.69
CA LEU A 235 -15.21 -6.45 0.29
C LEU A 235 -15.84 -7.70 -0.38
N ALA A 236 -15.82 -8.85 0.29
CA ALA A 236 -16.40 -10.10 -0.21
C ALA A 236 -17.92 -10.00 -0.38
N ALA A 237 -18.64 -9.31 0.51
CA ALA A 237 -20.08 -9.06 0.38
C ALA A 237 -20.43 -8.28 -0.91
N HIS A 238 -19.45 -7.57 -1.47
CA HIS A 238 -19.57 -6.81 -2.72
C HIS A 238 -18.91 -7.51 -3.93
N GLY A 239 -18.51 -8.78 -3.79
CA GLY A 239 -17.92 -9.55 -4.87
C GLY A 239 -16.43 -9.32 -5.12
N ILE A 240 -15.74 -8.61 -4.23
CA ILE A 240 -14.30 -8.36 -4.33
C ILE A 240 -13.59 -9.43 -3.50
N THR A 241 -13.00 -10.41 -4.18
CA THR A 241 -12.30 -11.54 -3.56
C THR A 241 -10.99 -11.80 -4.28
N ALA A 242 -10.04 -12.43 -3.59
CA ALA A 242 -8.80 -12.91 -4.20
C ALA A 242 -8.95 -14.32 -4.81
N THR A 243 -10.15 -14.78 -4.99
CA THR A 243 -10.42 -16.09 -5.63
C THR A 243 -10.77 -15.84 -7.10
N ALA A 244 -10.12 -16.58 -8.01
CA ALA A 244 -10.53 -16.56 -9.41
C ALA A 244 -12.03 -16.93 -9.49
N ALA A 245 -12.80 -16.17 -10.26
CA ALA A 245 -14.18 -16.56 -10.55
C ALA A 245 -14.17 -17.94 -11.23
N PRO A 246 -15.11 -18.84 -10.88
CA PRO A 246 -15.18 -20.16 -11.43
C PRO A 246 -15.40 -20.19 -12.94
#